data_ace6c542cc08d8e2ccb6fd05ba6e82de
#
_entry.id   ace6c542cc08d8e2ccb6fd05ba6e82de
#
_cell.length_a   1.000
_cell.length_b   1.000
_cell.length_c   1.000
_cell.angle_alpha   90.00
_cell.angle_beta   90.00
_cell.angle_gamma   90.00
#
_symmetry.space_group_name_H-M   'P 1'
#
loop_
_entity.id
_entity.type
_entity.pdbx_description
1 polymer ?
#
loop_
_entity_poly.entity_id
_entity_poly.type
_entity_poly.pdbx_seq_one_letter_code
_entity_poly.pdbx_strand_id
1 'polypeptide(L)'
;MKLSQSLTFDDVLIRPGYSSIMPREVETKTKFSSEIEINIPIISAAMDTVTDGKLAISISQCGGIGVIHKNNSIEDQVIEVIKVKKYESGMVVDPVTISEESTLFNLMELKKKYNISGFPVVDKNNKV
;
A
#
# COMPACT_ATOMS: atom_id res chain seq x y z
N MET A 1 -0.74 -1.84 42.57
CA MET A 1 -0.50 -1.60 41.16
C MET A 1 0.96 -1.94 40.90
N LYS A 2 1.27 -2.93 40.04
CA LYS A 2 2.63 -3.25 39.64
C LYS A 2 3.02 -2.28 38.49
N LEU A 3 3.99 -1.42 38.74
CA LEU A 3 4.59 -0.61 37.71
C LEU A 3 5.67 -1.46 36.99
N SER A 4 5.57 -1.62 35.69
CA SER A 4 6.63 -2.22 34.88
C SER A 4 7.46 -1.11 34.22
N GLN A 5 8.76 -1.28 34.21
CA GLN A 5 9.67 -0.39 33.48
C GLN A 5 9.52 -0.64 31.99
N SER A 6 9.38 0.44 31.20
CA SER A 6 9.41 0.43 29.75
C SER A 6 10.41 1.46 29.27
N LEU A 7 11.12 1.16 28.19
CA LEU A 7 12.08 2.06 27.58
C LEU A 7 11.53 2.58 26.25
N THR A 8 11.83 3.83 25.91
CA THR A 8 11.60 4.41 24.59
C THR A 8 12.91 4.50 23.83
N PHE A 9 12.87 4.80 22.55
CA PHE A 9 14.07 5.00 21.75
C PHE A 9 14.89 6.23 22.21
N ASP A 10 14.25 7.17 22.89
CA ASP A 10 14.94 8.33 23.48
C ASP A 10 15.78 7.96 24.72
N ASP A 11 15.47 6.82 25.35
CA ASP A 11 16.15 6.34 26.57
C ASP A 11 17.33 5.40 26.27
N VAL A 12 17.45 4.92 25.02
CA VAL A 12 18.41 3.87 24.67
C VAL A 12 19.17 4.17 23.40
N LEU A 13 20.39 3.62 23.31
CA LEU A 13 21.21 3.62 22.11
C LEU A 13 21.52 2.18 21.71
N ILE A 14 21.59 1.92 20.40
CA ILE A 14 22.07 0.64 19.89
C ILE A 14 23.56 0.56 20.13
N ARG A 15 23.99 -0.45 20.90
CA ARG A 15 25.40 -0.70 21.15
C ARG A 15 26.06 -1.25 19.88
N PRO A 16 27.12 -0.62 19.36
CA PRO A 16 27.89 -1.15 18.26
C PRO A 16 28.46 -2.53 18.59
N GLY A 17 28.39 -3.44 17.64
CA GLY A 17 28.96 -4.78 17.74
C GLY A 17 29.95 -5.06 16.61
N TYR A 18 30.69 -6.14 16.73
CA TYR A 18 31.53 -6.61 15.62
C TYR A 18 30.66 -7.08 14.45
N SER A 19 31.08 -6.73 13.23
CA SER A 19 30.48 -7.22 11.99
C SER A 19 31.57 -7.59 11.00
N SER A 20 31.42 -8.72 10.35
CA SER A 20 32.26 -9.18 9.22
C SER A 20 31.55 -8.98 7.87
N ILE A 21 30.36 -8.40 7.86
CA ILE A 21 29.52 -8.23 6.67
C ILE A 21 29.70 -6.81 6.14
N MET A 22 29.91 -6.66 4.83
CA MET A 22 29.94 -5.37 4.18
C MET A 22 28.51 -4.80 4.06
N PRO A 23 28.30 -3.47 4.08
CA PRO A 23 26.95 -2.87 3.98
C PRO A 23 26.13 -3.35 2.79
N ARG A 24 26.77 -3.63 1.65
CA ARG A 24 26.12 -4.14 0.43
C ARG A 24 25.68 -5.61 0.51
N GLU A 25 26.16 -6.35 1.52
CA GLU A 25 25.88 -7.76 1.74
C GLU A 25 24.83 -8.00 2.83
N VAL A 26 24.32 -6.89 3.39
CA VAL A 26 23.31 -6.95 4.44
C VAL A 26 21.98 -7.42 3.87
N GLU A 27 21.45 -8.51 4.41
CA GLU A 27 20.09 -8.99 4.12
C GLU A 27 19.09 -8.22 4.99
N THR A 28 18.23 -7.43 4.35
CA THR A 28 17.22 -6.61 5.05
C THR A 28 15.84 -7.25 5.11
N LYS A 29 15.67 -8.39 4.43
CA LYS A 29 14.41 -9.12 4.41
C LYS A 29 13.99 -9.54 5.81
N THR A 30 12.75 -9.31 6.17
CA THR A 30 12.24 -9.59 7.51
C THR A 30 10.78 -10.01 7.48
N LYS A 31 10.33 -10.63 8.56
CA LYS A 31 8.94 -11.01 8.74
C LYS A 31 8.18 -9.87 9.40
N PHE A 32 7.11 -9.43 8.75
CA PHE A 32 6.13 -8.52 9.34
C PHE A 32 5.11 -9.27 10.18
N SER A 33 4.69 -10.45 9.73
CA SER A 33 3.82 -11.36 10.46
C SER A 33 4.23 -12.82 10.19
N SER A 34 3.49 -13.79 10.72
CA SER A 34 3.72 -15.22 10.45
C SER A 34 3.71 -15.56 8.95
N GLU A 35 2.93 -14.82 8.16
CA GLU A 35 2.68 -15.12 6.74
C GLU A 35 3.19 -14.04 5.78
N ILE A 36 3.58 -12.85 6.29
CA ILE A 36 3.99 -11.72 5.48
C ILE A 36 5.47 -11.44 5.70
N GLU A 37 6.23 -11.52 4.63
CA GLU A 37 7.61 -11.07 4.56
C GLU A 37 7.71 -9.77 3.77
N ILE A 38 8.63 -8.90 4.17
CA ILE A 38 8.95 -7.62 3.51
C ILE A 38 10.45 -7.55 3.23
N ASN A 39 10.82 -6.91 2.13
CA ASN A 39 12.21 -6.85 1.68
C ASN A 39 13.03 -5.81 2.45
N ILE A 40 12.38 -4.78 2.98
CA ILE A 40 12.99 -3.81 3.88
C ILE A 40 12.12 -3.66 5.13
N PRO A 41 12.70 -3.47 6.33
CA PRO A 41 11.95 -3.39 7.59
C PRO A 41 11.32 -2.00 7.80
N ILE A 42 10.57 -1.51 6.80
CA ILE A 42 9.90 -0.20 6.84
C ILE A 42 8.40 -0.41 6.71
N ILE A 43 7.68 0.15 7.68
CA ILE A 43 6.22 0.09 7.77
C ILE A 43 5.73 1.52 7.94
N SER A 44 4.74 1.95 7.13
CA SER A 44 4.14 3.26 7.36
C SER A 44 3.09 3.23 8.46
N ALA A 45 3.01 4.31 9.23
CA ALA A 45 2.04 4.44 10.30
C ALA A 45 0.60 4.54 9.76
N ALA A 46 -0.34 3.87 10.44
CA ALA A 46 -1.76 3.90 10.11
C ALA A 46 -2.43 5.21 10.60
N MET A 47 -1.95 6.33 10.09
CA MET A 47 -2.43 7.67 10.43
C MET A 47 -3.01 8.36 9.20
N ASP A 48 -4.12 9.10 9.37
CA ASP A 48 -4.83 9.80 8.29
C ASP A 48 -3.99 10.86 7.57
N THR A 49 -3.01 11.44 8.26
CA THR A 49 -2.06 12.40 7.69
C THR A 49 -0.80 11.76 7.10
N VAL A 50 -0.67 10.43 7.15
CA VAL A 50 0.55 9.70 6.75
C VAL A 50 0.26 8.70 5.65
N THR A 51 -0.61 7.70 5.90
CA THR A 51 -0.75 6.56 4.98
C THR A 51 -2.11 6.52 4.32
N ASP A 52 -2.17 7.04 3.12
CA ASP A 52 -3.20 6.79 2.10
C ASP A 52 -2.72 5.70 1.11
N GLY A 53 -3.55 5.40 0.11
CA GLY A 53 -3.19 4.45 -0.94
C GLY A 53 -1.94 4.84 -1.72
N LYS A 54 -1.68 6.13 -1.92
CA LYS A 54 -0.52 6.62 -2.66
C LYS A 54 0.79 6.32 -1.92
N LEU A 55 0.86 6.63 -0.61
CA LEU A 55 2.04 6.31 0.18
C LEU A 55 2.21 4.80 0.33
N ALA A 56 1.11 4.05 0.54
CA ALA A 56 1.16 2.59 0.62
C ALA A 56 1.75 1.96 -0.64
N ILE A 57 1.40 2.45 -1.83
CA ILE A 57 2.00 2.04 -3.11
C ILE A 57 3.51 2.34 -3.11
N SER A 58 3.90 3.57 -2.79
CA SER A 58 5.31 3.98 -2.83
C SER A 58 6.19 3.16 -1.89
N ILE A 59 5.73 2.89 -0.67
CA ILE A 59 6.46 2.05 0.29
C ILE A 59 6.54 0.60 -0.19
N SER A 60 5.46 0.06 -0.75
CA SER A 60 5.44 -1.30 -1.29
C SER A 60 6.42 -1.47 -2.45
N GLN A 61 6.55 -0.47 -3.33
CA GLN A 61 7.54 -0.45 -4.40
C GLN A 61 8.98 -0.45 -3.88
N CYS A 62 9.23 0.15 -2.72
CA CYS A 62 10.53 0.10 -2.05
C CYS A 62 10.78 -1.22 -1.31
N GLY A 63 9.80 -2.11 -1.21
CA GLY A 63 9.90 -3.40 -0.54
C GLY A 63 9.42 -3.42 0.91
N GLY A 64 8.84 -2.33 1.41
CA GLY A 64 8.19 -2.22 2.70
C GLY A 64 6.69 -2.52 2.64
N ILE A 65 5.94 -2.11 3.65
CA ILE A 65 4.48 -2.28 3.72
C ILE A 65 3.79 -1.02 4.21
N GLY A 66 2.70 -0.64 3.54
CA GLY A 66 1.83 0.44 3.95
C GLY A 66 0.64 -0.05 4.76
N VAL A 67 0.32 0.62 5.87
CA VAL A 67 -0.87 0.35 6.67
C VAL A 67 -1.84 1.51 6.52
N ILE A 68 -2.92 1.30 5.76
CA ILE A 68 -3.94 2.33 5.51
C ILE A 68 -4.70 2.62 6.79
N HIS A 69 -4.90 3.90 7.09
CA HIS A 69 -5.57 4.36 8.30
C HIS A 69 -7.07 4.03 8.30
N LYS A 70 -7.65 3.99 9.50
CA LYS A 70 -9.08 3.69 9.71
C LYS A 70 -10.00 4.93 9.76
N ASN A 71 -9.45 6.13 9.66
CA ASN A 71 -10.23 7.38 9.75
C ASN A 71 -10.89 7.72 8.40
N ASN A 72 -11.59 6.75 7.84
CA ASN A 72 -12.35 6.78 6.59
C ASN A 72 -13.68 6.08 6.81
N SER A 73 -14.65 6.31 5.90
CA SER A 73 -15.78 5.38 5.79
C SER A 73 -15.27 3.99 5.38
N ILE A 74 -16.06 2.97 5.62
CA ILE A 74 -15.73 1.59 5.20
C ILE A 74 -15.51 1.56 3.68
N GLU A 75 -16.38 2.22 2.94
CA GLU A 75 -16.35 2.30 1.48
C GLU A 75 -15.07 2.98 0.97
N ASP A 76 -14.68 4.11 1.58
CA ASP A 76 -13.47 4.83 1.20
C ASP A 76 -12.21 4.03 1.51
N GLN A 77 -12.16 3.36 2.68
CA GLN A 77 -11.03 2.51 3.03
C GLN A 77 -10.88 1.33 2.04
N VAL A 78 -11.99 0.72 1.65
CA VAL A 78 -12.00 -0.34 0.63
C VAL A 78 -11.47 0.20 -0.71
N ILE A 79 -11.87 1.40 -1.12
CA ILE A 79 -11.37 2.03 -2.35
C ILE A 79 -9.85 2.24 -2.28
N GLU A 80 -9.32 2.74 -1.16
CA GLU A 80 -7.87 2.91 -0.99
C GLU A 80 -7.12 1.58 -1.06
N VAL A 81 -7.64 0.53 -0.41
CA VAL A 81 -7.05 -0.82 -0.49
C VAL A 81 -7.08 -1.36 -1.92
N ILE A 82 -8.19 -1.19 -2.63
CA ILE A 82 -8.32 -1.62 -4.04
C ILE A 82 -7.30 -0.89 -4.91
N LYS A 83 -7.09 0.42 -4.73
CA LYS A 83 -6.07 1.18 -5.47
C LYS A 83 -4.67 0.56 -5.30
N VAL A 84 -4.30 0.23 -4.06
CA VAL A 84 -3.00 -0.40 -3.78
C VAL A 84 -2.90 -1.78 -4.42
N LYS A 85 -3.94 -2.62 -4.25
CA LYS A 85 -3.94 -4.00 -4.77
C LYS A 85 -3.97 -4.08 -6.30
N LYS A 86 -4.62 -3.10 -6.96
CA LYS A 86 -4.63 -3.00 -8.42
C LYS A 86 -3.41 -2.28 -9.01
N TYR A 87 -2.57 -1.70 -8.16
CA TYR A 87 -1.36 -1.05 -8.60
C TYR A 87 -0.27 -2.09 -8.85
N GLU A 88 -0.07 -2.47 -10.11
CA GLU A 88 1.10 -3.21 -10.56
C GLU A 88 1.86 -2.36 -11.58
N SER A 89 3.18 -2.41 -11.50
CA SER A 89 4.06 -1.63 -12.38
C SER A 89 3.84 -2.03 -13.85
N GLY A 90 3.11 -1.20 -14.58
CA GLY A 90 2.88 -1.36 -16.02
C GLY A 90 1.74 -2.28 -16.44
N MET A 91 1.05 -2.92 -15.50
CA MET A 91 -0.12 -3.77 -15.81
C MET A 91 -1.22 -3.56 -14.77
N VAL A 92 -2.43 -3.29 -15.23
CA VAL A 92 -3.63 -3.23 -14.37
C VAL A 92 -4.33 -4.57 -14.45
N VAL A 93 -4.21 -5.37 -13.40
CA VAL A 93 -4.96 -6.62 -13.27
C VAL A 93 -6.40 -6.29 -12.87
N ASP A 94 -7.37 -6.84 -13.60
CA ASP A 94 -8.81 -6.57 -13.39
C ASP A 94 -9.15 -5.07 -13.46
N PRO A 95 -9.00 -4.44 -14.64
CA PRO A 95 -9.24 -3.01 -14.79
C PRO A 95 -10.73 -2.69 -14.60
N VAL A 96 -11.00 -1.46 -14.15
CA VAL A 96 -12.37 -0.92 -14.20
C VAL A 96 -12.72 -0.70 -15.66
N THR A 97 -13.69 -1.46 -16.17
CA THR A 97 -14.14 -1.42 -17.56
C THR A 97 -15.44 -0.63 -17.70
N ILE A 98 -15.72 -0.15 -18.90
CA ILE A 98 -17.00 0.44 -19.29
C ILE A 98 -17.57 -0.31 -20.49
N SER A 99 -18.88 -0.29 -20.64
CA SER A 99 -19.53 -0.85 -21.84
C SER A 99 -19.58 0.17 -22.97
N GLU A 100 -19.74 -0.29 -24.20
CA GLU A 100 -19.94 0.57 -25.38
C GLU A 100 -21.13 1.53 -25.24
N GLU A 101 -22.13 1.13 -24.45
CA GLU A 101 -23.36 1.92 -24.21
C GLU A 101 -23.18 2.97 -23.08
N SER A 102 -22.01 3.02 -22.42
CA SER A 102 -21.77 3.93 -21.30
C SER A 102 -21.70 5.38 -21.76
N THR A 103 -22.34 6.27 -21.02
CA THR A 103 -22.33 7.71 -21.33
C THR A 103 -21.04 8.36 -20.81
N LEU A 104 -20.69 9.53 -21.40
CA LEU A 104 -19.59 10.36 -20.90
C LEU A 104 -19.81 10.77 -19.43
N PHE A 105 -21.05 10.92 -19.00
CA PHE A 105 -21.36 11.22 -17.60
C PHE A 105 -20.93 10.07 -16.69
N ASN A 106 -21.29 8.83 -17.02
CA ASN A 106 -20.90 7.63 -16.26
C ASN A 106 -19.38 7.49 -16.20
N LEU A 107 -18.68 7.76 -17.31
CA LEU A 107 -17.23 7.75 -17.37
C LEU A 107 -16.60 8.80 -16.45
N MET A 108 -17.16 10.01 -16.40
CA MET A 108 -16.69 11.08 -15.51
C MET A 108 -16.89 10.73 -14.03
N GLU A 109 -18.00 10.09 -13.66
CA GLU A 109 -18.24 9.62 -12.30
C GLU A 109 -17.21 8.53 -11.90
N LEU A 110 -16.98 7.56 -12.76
CA LEU A 110 -15.99 6.49 -12.52
C LEU A 110 -14.57 7.08 -12.41
N LYS A 111 -14.23 8.02 -13.30
CA LYS A 111 -12.94 8.73 -13.23
C LYS A 111 -12.76 9.43 -11.89
N LYS A 112 -13.78 10.14 -11.41
CA LYS A 112 -13.73 10.84 -10.12
C LYS A 112 -13.66 9.85 -8.95
N LYS A 113 -14.44 8.77 -9.01
CA LYS A 113 -14.52 7.76 -7.95
C LYS A 113 -13.23 6.97 -7.78
N TYR A 114 -12.61 6.53 -8.88
CA TYR A 114 -11.43 5.66 -8.87
C TYR A 114 -10.11 6.40 -9.13
N ASN A 115 -10.18 7.70 -9.47
CA ASN A 115 -9.02 8.55 -9.79
C ASN A 115 -8.10 7.92 -10.87
N ILE A 116 -8.71 7.37 -11.91
CA ILE A 116 -8.03 6.77 -13.07
C ILE A 116 -8.37 7.54 -14.33
N SER A 117 -7.47 7.55 -15.32
CA SER A 117 -7.61 8.35 -16.54
C SER A 117 -8.01 7.55 -17.78
N GLY A 118 -7.93 6.22 -17.74
CA GLY A 118 -8.25 5.33 -18.85
C GLY A 118 -9.14 4.19 -18.42
N PHE A 119 -10.09 3.82 -19.30
CA PHE A 119 -11.02 2.72 -19.09
C PHE A 119 -11.04 1.86 -20.35
N PRO A 120 -10.76 0.55 -20.26
CA PRO A 120 -11.05 -0.37 -21.36
C PRO A 120 -12.54 -0.39 -21.64
N VAL A 121 -12.92 -0.30 -22.90
CA VAL A 121 -14.31 -0.49 -23.34
C VAL A 121 -14.48 -1.96 -23.69
N VAL A 122 -15.49 -2.61 -23.12
CA VAL A 122 -15.73 -4.02 -23.33
C VAL A 122 -17.14 -4.28 -23.87
N ASP A 123 -17.25 -5.34 -24.68
CA ASP A 123 -18.51 -5.86 -25.19
C ASP A 123 -19.27 -6.66 -24.11
N LYS A 124 -20.44 -7.21 -24.49
CA LYS A 124 -21.27 -8.05 -23.59
C LYS A 124 -20.59 -9.36 -23.15
N ASN A 125 -19.50 -9.75 -23.81
CA ASN A 125 -18.71 -10.94 -23.49
C ASN A 125 -17.42 -10.59 -22.72
N ASN A 126 -17.31 -9.36 -22.22
CA ASN A 126 -16.13 -8.83 -21.50
C ASN A 126 -14.83 -8.84 -22.33
N LYS A 127 -14.94 -8.66 -23.64
CA LYS A 127 -13.79 -8.49 -24.56
C LYS A 127 -13.62 -7.02 -24.92
N VAL A 128 -12.36 -6.55 -24.92
CA VAL A 128 -11.94 -5.21 -25.36
C VAL A 128 -12.01 -5.13 -26.88
#